data_86dcd2512958297c93cde85717283f7d
#
_entry.id   86dcd2512958297c93cde85717283f7d
#
_cell.length_a   1.000
_cell.length_b   1.000
_cell.length_c   1.000
_cell.angle_alpha   90.00
_cell.angle_beta   90.00
_cell.angle_gamma   90.00
#
_symmetry.space_group_name_H-M   'P 1'
#
loop_
_entity.id
_entity.type
_entity.pdbx_description
1 polymer ?
#
loop_
_entity_poly.entity_id
_entity_poly.type
_entity_poly.pdbx_seq_one_letter_code
_entity_poly.pdbx_strand_id
1 'polypeptide(L)'
;MGTPQSYRQIFNAASIIGSSAFLNMFLTMFRNKITAVLLGTSGMGLLGLFISLNSLASTAWGGGAAYSATRKIAECNNNFRKIALIVVSLRRFAIINGLLCMILLAIFSPLFSEVIFGSQKFIIPIICCGFAIFFTLQNNFLLAILQGYRDLYALAKIRIGVGLIGILLCLPCYYFWGHNGIVPFL
;
A
#
# COMPACT_ATOMS: atom_id res chain seq x y z
N MET A 1 16.34 2.96 -34.62
CA MET A 1 17.28 3.96 -34.09
C MET A 1 16.47 4.97 -33.33
N GLY A 2 16.59 5.00 -31.97
CA GLY A 2 15.81 5.90 -31.13
C GLY A 2 16.29 7.34 -31.29
N THR A 3 15.38 8.26 -31.52
CA THR A 3 15.68 9.69 -31.61
C THR A 3 16.21 10.22 -30.28
N PRO A 4 17.13 11.21 -30.27
CA PRO A 4 17.72 11.76 -29.03
C PRO A 4 16.67 12.30 -28.05
N GLN A 5 15.47 12.63 -28.52
CA GLN A 5 14.33 13.01 -27.69
C GLN A 5 13.78 11.83 -26.87
N SER A 6 13.80 10.61 -27.39
CA SER A 6 13.35 9.41 -26.68
C SER A 6 14.27 9.07 -25.50
N TYR A 7 15.57 9.21 -25.64
CA TYR A 7 16.53 8.98 -24.55
C TYR A 7 16.38 10.01 -23.43
N ARG A 8 16.15 11.27 -23.79
CA ARG A 8 15.97 12.35 -22.80
C ARG A 8 14.67 12.17 -22.00
N GLN A 9 13.61 11.70 -22.65
CA GLN A 9 12.35 11.38 -21.96
C GLN A 9 12.52 10.19 -21.01
N ILE A 10 13.20 9.14 -21.43
CA ILE A 10 13.48 7.95 -20.59
C ILE A 10 14.36 8.35 -19.40
N PHE A 11 15.39 9.15 -19.61
CA PHE A 11 16.28 9.61 -18.55
C PHE A 11 15.55 10.48 -17.53
N ASN A 12 14.71 11.43 -17.97
CA ASN A 12 13.90 12.26 -17.08
C ASN A 12 12.88 11.40 -16.29
N ALA A 13 12.25 10.44 -16.94
CA ALA A 13 11.33 9.52 -16.28
C ALA A 13 12.03 8.67 -15.19
N ALA A 14 13.19 8.11 -15.53
CA ALA A 14 14.01 7.33 -14.60
C ALA A 14 14.51 8.19 -13.43
N SER A 15 14.90 9.44 -13.68
CA SER A 15 15.33 10.39 -12.66
C SER A 15 14.18 10.74 -11.68
N ILE A 16 12.97 10.99 -12.19
CA ILE A 16 11.79 11.29 -11.36
C ILE A 16 11.41 10.10 -10.48
N ILE A 17 11.40 8.90 -11.05
CA ILE A 17 11.09 7.68 -10.29
C ILE A 17 12.19 7.40 -9.26
N GLY A 18 13.46 7.51 -9.66
CA GLY A 18 14.60 7.25 -8.79
C GLY A 18 14.66 8.23 -7.61
N SER A 19 14.50 9.53 -7.87
CA SER A 19 14.49 10.55 -6.82
C SER A 19 13.30 10.38 -5.86
N SER A 20 12.10 10.07 -6.37
CA SER A 20 10.93 9.82 -5.54
C SER A 20 11.08 8.55 -4.69
N ALA A 21 11.69 7.49 -5.23
CA ALA A 21 11.97 6.26 -4.49
C ALA A 21 13.01 6.49 -3.39
N PHE A 22 14.07 7.27 -3.67
CA PHE A 22 15.09 7.63 -2.71
C PHE A 22 14.51 8.46 -1.55
N LEU A 23 13.72 9.48 -1.87
CA LEU A 23 13.02 10.27 -0.85
C LEU A 23 12.10 9.41 0.02
N ASN A 24 11.33 8.52 -0.60
CA ASN A 24 10.43 7.65 0.11
C ASN A 24 11.18 6.64 1.02
N MET A 25 12.32 6.15 0.57
CA MET A 25 13.19 5.29 1.38
C MET A 25 13.72 6.06 2.60
N PHE A 26 14.17 7.29 2.42
CA PHE A 26 14.66 8.14 3.51
C PHE A 26 13.55 8.43 4.53
N LEU A 27 12.36 8.81 4.05
CA LEU A 27 11.18 9.02 4.90
C LEU A 27 10.81 7.77 5.69
N THR A 28 10.87 6.60 5.06
CA THR A 28 10.58 5.31 5.71
C THR A 28 11.61 4.98 6.77
N MET A 29 12.90 5.20 6.51
CA MET A 29 13.96 5.00 7.51
C MET A 29 13.76 5.91 8.72
N PHE A 30 13.45 7.18 8.49
CA PHE A 30 13.18 8.15 9.54
C PHE A 30 11.99 7.74 10.40
N ARG A 31 10.88 7.36 9.74
CA ARG A 31 9.69 6.82 10.40
C ARG A 31 10.00 5.59 11.25
N ASN A 32 10.74 4.61 10.70
CA ASN A 32 11.09 3.39 11.40
C ASN A 32 11.97 3.68 12.64
N LYS A 33 12.89 4.63 12.54
CA LYS A 33 13.71 5.06 13.68
C LYS A 33 12.85 5.66 14.80
N ILE A 34 11.93 6.57 14.46
CA ILE A 34 11.01 7.16 15.44
C ILE A 34 10.14 6.09 16.09
N THR A 35 9.59 5.19 15.28
CA THR A 35 8.76 4.08 15.77
C THR A 35 9.55 3.17 16.72
N ALA A 36 10.80 2.85 16.39
CA ALA A 36 11.66 2.03 17.24
C ALA A 36 11.95 2.69 18.59
N VAL A 37 12.16 4.00 18.61
CA VAL A 37 12.42 4.76 19.86
C VAL A 37 11.17 4.84 20.74
N LEU A 38 9.97 5.05 20.10
CA LEU A 38 8.72 5.23 20.85
C LEU A 38 8.10 3.90 21.34
N LEU A 39 8.16 2.84 20.53
CA LEU A 39 7.51 1.57 20.83
C LEU A 39 8.46 0.53 21.44
N GLY A 40 9.76 0.73 21.33
CA GLY A 40 10.76 -0.25 21.77
C GLY A 40 10.78 -1.53 20.92
N THR A 41 11.55 -2.54 21.38
CA THR A 41 11.76 -3.79 20.64
C THR A 41 10.51 -4.64 20.52
N SER A 42 9.68 -4.72 21.57
CA SER A 42 8.44 -5.49 21.58
C SER A 42 7.38 -4.91 20.63
N GLY A 43 7.25 -3.57 20.62
CA GLY A 43 6.32 -2.90 19.72
C GLY A 43 6.73 -3.01 18.26
N MET A 44 8.05 -2.98 17.96
CA MET A 44 8.56 -3.21 16.60
C MET A 44 8.29 -4.64 16.13
N GLY A 45 8.37 -5.64 17.01
CA GLY A 45 8.00 -7.02 16.68
C GLY A 45 6.53 -7.16 16.31
N LEU A 46 5.65 -6.57 17.09
CA LEU A 46 4.20 -6.54 16.79
C LEU A 46 3.89 -5.85 15.47
N LEU A 47 4.46 -4.67 15.23
CA LEU A 47 4.34 -3.97 13.94
C LEU A 47 4.81 -4.82 12.77
N GLY A 48 5.93 -5.52 12.91
CA GLY A 48 6.46 -6.42 11.89
C GLY A 48 5.48 -7.53 11.53
N LEU A 49 4.81 -8.12 12.52
CA LEU A 49 3.78 -9.15 12.30
C LEU A 49 2.56 -8.57 11.54
N PHE A 50 2.07 -7.39 11.93
CA PHE A 50 0.96 -6.75 11.24
C PHE A 50 1.31 -6.34 9.79
N ILE A 51 2.51 -5.80 9.56
CA ILE A 51 3.00 -5.47 8.21
C ILE A 51 3.12 -6.73 7.36
N SER A 52 3.62 -7.83 7.92
CA SER A 52 3.73 -9.10 7.22
C SER A 52 2.36 -9.67 6.87
N LEU A 53 1.39 -9.63 7.79
CA LEU A 53 0.02 -10.03 7.54
C LEU A 53 -0.63 -9.19 6.43
N ASN A 54 -0.46 -7.87 6.48
CA ASN A 54 -0.94 -6.94 5.43
C ASN A 54 -0.31 -7.26 4.07
N SER A 55 1.00 -7.47 4.02
CA SER A 55 1.75 -7.79 2.81
C SER A 55 1.30 -9.12 2.19
N LEU A 56 1.19 -10.17 2.99
CA LEU A 56 0.71 -11.48 2.54
C LEU A 56 -0.72 -11.41 2.00
N ALA A 57 -1.63 -10.78 2.74
CA ALA A 57 -3.00 -10.62 2.33
C ALA A 57 -3.13 -9.78 1.05
N SER A 58 -2.46 -8.63 0.97
CA SER A 58 -2.51 -7.76 -0.22
C SER A 58 -1.91 -8.43 -1.46
N THR A 59 -0.86 -9.24 -1.29
CA THR A 59 -0.26 -9.99 -2.39
C THR A 59 -1.15 -11.13 -2.86
N ALA A 60 -1.75 -11.89 -1.95
CA ALA A 60 -2.63 -13.00 -2.27
C ALA A 60 -3.90 -12.53 -3.01
N TRP A 61 -4.50 -11.44 -2.55
CA TRP A 61 -5.78 -10.95 -3.10
C TRP A 61 -5.65 -9.90 -4.21
N GLY A 62 -4.52 -9.22 -4.35
CA GLY A 62 -4.41 -8.06 -5.25
C GLY A 62 -3.28 -8.08 -6.27
N GLY A 63 -2.19 -8.81 -5.99
CA GLY A 63 -0.93 -8.64 -6.72
C GLY A 63 -0.99 -8.89 -8.23
N GLY A 64 -1.61 -9.97 -8.67
CA GLY A 64 -1.68 -10.34 -10.09
C GLY A 64 -2.58 -9.42 -10.93
N ALA A 65 -3.71 -8.98 -10.36
CA ALA A 65 -4.68 -8.17 -11.08
C ALA A 65 -4.17 -6.75 -11.35
N ALA A 66 -3.42 -6.15 -10.42
CA ALA A 66 -2.83 -4.82 -10.61
C ALA A 66 -1.83 -4.80 -11.77
N TYR A 67 -0.95 -5.79 -11.85
CA TYR A 67 0.03 -5.90 -12.96
C TYR A 67 -0.65 -6.13 -14.31
N SER A 68 -1.64 -7.02 -14.36
CA SER A 68 -2.42 -7.29 -15.57
C SER A 68 -3.15 -6.05 -16.07
N ALA A 69 -3.65 -5.24 -15.15
CA ALA A 69 -4.33 -4.00 -15.44
C ALA A 69 -3.41 -2.94 -16.01
N THR A 70 -2.25 -2.72 -15.38
CA THR A 70 -1.24 -1.77 -15.86
C THR A 70 -0.85 -2.09 -17.32
N ARG A 71 -0.61 -3.38 -17.61
CA ARG A 71 -0.29 -3.83 -18.95
C ARG A 71 -1.41 -3.57 -19.97
N LYS A 72 -2.65 -3.98 -19.63
CA LYS A 72 -3.80 -3.78 -20.53
C LYS A 72 -4.09 -2.30 -20.80
N ILE A 73 -3.96 -1.43 -19.81
CA ILE A 73 -4.14 0.03 -19.99
C ILE A 73 -3.04 0.56 -20.92
N ALA A 74 -1.80 0.15 -20.75
CA ALA A 74 -0.69 0.57 -21.61
C ALA A 74 -0.84 0.09 -23.06
N GLU A 75 -1.44 -1.09 -23.28
CA GLU A 75 -1.71 -1.66 -24.62
C GLU A 75 -2.90 -0.99 -25.33
N CYS A 76 -3.84 -0.35 -24.61
CA CYS A 76 -5.07 0.21 -25.20
C CYS A 76 -4.87 1.49 -26.02
N ASN A 77 -3.64 1.99 -26.18
CA ASN A 77 -3.24 3.05 -27.13
C ASN A 77 -4.28 4.17 -27.29
N ASN A 78 -4.63 4.90 -26.22
CA ASN A 78 -5.54 6.04 -26.17
C ASN A 78 -7.03 5.76 -26.49
N ASN A 79 -7.48 4.52 -26.47
CA ASN A 79 -8.88 4.20 -26.69
C ASN A 79 -9.67 4.38 -25.38
N PHE A 80 -10.17 5.61 -25.13
CA PHE A 80 -10.85 6.02 -23.87
C PHE A 80 -11.98 5.07 -23.45
N ARG A 81 -12.77 4.53 -24.38
CA ARG A 81 -13.84 3.57 -24.07
C ARG A 81 -13.30 2.27 -23.47
N LYS A 82 -12.24 1.71 -24.06
CA LYS A 82 -11.64 0.45 -23.57
C LYS A 82 -10.99 0.68 -22.20
N ILE A 83 -10.30 1.80 -22.02
CA ILE A 83 -9.67 2.15 -20.75
C ILE A 83 -10.73 2.33 -19.66
N ALA A 84 -11.83 3.04 -19.94
CA ALA A 84 -12.93 3.22 -18.99
C ALA A 84 -13.53 1.87 -18.53
N LEU A 85 -13.74 0.93 -19.45
CA LEU A 85 -14.21 -0.41 -19.11
C LEU A 85 -13.23 -1.17 -18.21
N ILE A 86 -11.93 -1.09 -18.49
CA ILE A 86 -10.89 -1.73 -17.67
C ILE A 86 -10.90 -1.10 -16.27
N VAL A 87 -10.96 0.21 -16.15
CA VAL A 87 -10.99 0.93 -14.87
C VAL A 87 -12.21 0.54 -14.04
N VAL A 88 -13.39 0.49 -14.64
CA VAL A 88 -14.64 0.08 -13.94
C VAL A 88 -14.56 -1.38 -13.50
N SER A 89 -14.06 -2.27 -14.34
CA SER A 89 -13.90 -3.69 -14.01
C SER A 89 -12.90 -3.88 -12.88
N LEU A 90 -11.78 -3.18 -12.91
CA LEU A 90 -10.78 -3.18 -11.84
C LEU A 90 -11.32 -2.67 -10.52
N ARG A 91 -12.07 -1.57 -10.55
CA ARG A 91 -12.68 -1.02 -9.34
C ARG A 91 -13.64 -2.01 -8.70
N ARG A 92 -14.49 -2.65 -9.50
CA ARG A 92 -15.40 -3.72 -9.01
C ARG A 92 -14.61 -4.89 -8.43
N PHE A 93 -13.58 -5.34 -9.13
CA PHE A 93 -12.72 -6.42 -8.68
C PHE A 93 -12.04 -6.06 -7.35
N ALA A 94 -11.49 -4.85 -7.22
CA ALA A 94 -10.86 -4.38 -5.98
C ALA A 94 -11.83 -4.34 -4.80
N ILE A 95 -13.07 -3.85 -5.01
CA ILE A 95 -14.08 -3.78 -3.96
C ILE A 95 -14.49 -5.19 -3.52
N ILE A 96 -14.79 -6.07 -4.46
CA ILE A 96 -15.24 -7.44 -4.14
C ILE A 96 -14.13 -8.20 -3.40
N ASN A 97 -12.91 -8.21 -3.94
CA ASN A 97 -11.79 -8.91 -3.30
C ASN A 97 -11.37 -8.28 -1.97
N GLY A 98 -11.41 -6.96 -1.86
CA GLY A 98 -11.13 -6.26 -0.62
C GLY A 98 -12.15 -6.57 0.48
N LEU A 99 -13.45 -6.58 0.15
CA LEU A 99 -14.51 -6.98 1.07
C LEU A 99 -14.39 -8.45 1.47
N LEU A 100 -14.13 -9.33 0.50
CA LEU A 100 -13.92 -10.75 0.77
C LEU A 100 -12.75 -10.97 1.74
N CYS A 101 -11.63 -10.32 1.50
CA CYS A 101 -10.46 -10.39 2.37
C CYS A 101 -10.77 -9.87 3.78
N MET A 102 -11.47 -8.73 3.90
CA MET A 102 -11.89 -8.17 5.16
C MET A 102 -12.81 -9.12 5.95
N ILE A 103 -13.81 -9.71 5.30
CA ILE A 103 -14.75 -10.65 5.91
C ILE A 103 -14.01 -11.92 6.35
N LEU A 104 -13.13 -12.48 5.51
CA LEU A 104 -12.33 -13.65 5.88
C LEU A 104 -11.42 -13.38 7.08
N LEU A 105 -10.74 -12.24 7.10
CA LEU A 105 -9.92 -11.86 8.24
C LEU A 105 -10.75 -11.64 9.51
N ALA A 106 -11.97 -11.10 9.40
CA ALA A 106 -12.86 -10.94 10.55
C ALA A 106 -13.33 -12.29 11.10
N ILE A 107 -13.73 -13.23 10.22
CA ILE A 107 -14.18 -14.58 10.62
C ILE A 107 -13.02 -15.38 11.25
N PHE A 108 -11.85 -15.35 10.63
CA PHE A 108 -10.67 -16.09 11.09
C PHE A 108 -9.82 -15.32 12.10
N SER A 109 -10.24 -14.13 12.53
CA SER A 109 -9.48 -13.30 13.49
C SER A 109 -9.14 -14.03 14.81
N PRO A 110 -10.02 -14.85 15.44
CA PRO A 110 -9.64 -15.57 16.63
C PRO A 110 -8.53 -16.60 16.37
N LEU A 111 -8.60 -17.29 15.24
CA LEU A 111 -7.59 -18.28 14.86
C LEU A 111 -6.24 -17.63 14.57
N PHE A 112 -6.23 -16.52 13.84
CA PHE A 112 -5.01 -15.75 13.59
C PHE A 112 -4.45 -15.13 14.86
N SER A 113 -5.30 -14.70 15.79
CA SER A 113 -4.89 -14.16 17.08
C SER A 113 -4.16 -15.21 17.94
N GLU A 114 -4.63 -16.44 17.96
CA GLU A 114 -3.98 -17.53 18.71
C GLU A 114 -2.71 -18.02 18.02
N VAL A 115 -2.75 -18.25 16.70
CA VAL A 115 -1.61 -18.83 15.96
C VAL A 115 -0.45 -17.85 15.81
N ILE A 116 -0.72 -16.57 15.53
CA ILE A 116 0.32 -15.58 15.26
C ILE A 116 0.79 -14.88 16.54
N PHE A 117 -0.14 -14.55 17.43
CA PHE A 117 0.15 -13.71 18.60
C PHE A 117 0.09 -14.48 19.92
N GLY A 118 -0.38 -15.74 19.93
CA GLY A 118 -0.49 -16.58 21.13
C GLY A 118 -1.46 -16.02 22.19
N SER A 119 -2.33 -15.10 21.84
CA SER A 119 -3.22 -14.40 22.78
C SER A 119 -4.48 -13.88 22.08
N GLN A 120 -5.64 -14.02 22.71
CA GLN A 120 -6.93 -13.54 22.20
C GLN A 120 -7.09 -12.00 22.28
N LYS A 121 -6.14 -11.29 22.88
CA LYS A 121 -6.19 -9.82 22.99
C LYS A 121 -6.07 -9.08 21.65
N PHE A 122 -5.58 -9.76 20.59
CA PHE A 122 -5.30 -9.15 19.29
C PHE A 122 -6.43 -9.32 18.26
N ILE A 123 -7.62 -9.81 18.66
CA ILE A 123 -8.78 -9.97 17.76
C ILE A 123 -9.19 -8.62 17.14
N ILE A 124 -9.37 -7.59 17.96
CA ILE A 124 -9.76 -6.24 17.49
C ILE A 124 -8.69 -5.64 16.56
N PRO A 125 -7.38 -5.63 16.92
CA PRO A 125 -6.31 -5.23 16.00
C PRO A 125 -6.33 -5.94 14.63
N ILE A 126 -6.60 -7.26 14.60
CA ILE A 126 -6.67 -8.02 13.33
C ILE A 126 -7.86 -7.59 12.48
N ILE A 127 -9.02 -7.32 13.07
CA ILE A 127 -10.19 -6.79 12.36
C ILE A 127 -9.87 -5.40 11.77
N CYS A 128 -9.23 -4.53 12.53
CA CYS A 128 -8.77 -3.22 12.03
C CYS A 128 -7.74 -3.37 10.89
N CYS A 129 -6.85 -4.37 10.98
CA CYS A 129 -5.93 -4.71 9.90
C CYS A 129 -6.69 -5.12 8.63
N GLY A 130 -7.81 -5.84 8.73
CA GLY A 130 -8.69 -6.15 7.61
C GLY A 130 -9.22 -4.90 6.90
N PHE A 131 -9.60 -3.87 7.64
CA PHE A 131 -9.96 -2.55 7.09
C PHE A 131 -8.76 -1.90 6.38
N ALA A 132 -7.59 -1.91 6.98
CA ALA A 132 -6.38 -1.36 6.39
C ALA A 132 -6.03 -2.06 5.07
N ILE A 133 -6.16 -3.39 5.01
CA ILE A 133 -5.93 -4.19 3.80
C ILE A 133 -6.92 -3.82 2.70
N PHE A 134 -8.20 -3.62 3.04
CA PHE A 134 -9.20 -3.16 2.07
C PHE A 134 -8.78 -1.86 1.40
N PHE A 135 -8.38 -0.84 2.17
CA PHE A 135 -7.91 0.43 1.62
C PHE A 135 -6.58 0.30 0.87
N THR A 136 -5.68 -0.56 1.33
CA THR A 136 -4.41 -0.85 0.65
C THR A 136 -4.65 -1.44 -0.74
N LEU A 137 -5.60 -2.37 -0.88
CA LEU A 137 -5.98 -2.94 -2.16
C LEU A 137 -6.55 -1.87 -3.10
N GLN A 138 -7.46 -1.01 -2.62
CA GLN A 138 -8.00 0.11 -3.41
C GLN A 138 -6.89 1.05 -3.90
N ASN A 139 -5.96 1.38 -3.02
CA ASN A 139 -4.82 2.24 -3.36
C ASN A 139 -3.90 1.59 -4.42
N ASN A 140 -3.60 0.30 -4.27
CA ASN A 140 -2.76 -0.43 -5.23
C ASN A 140 -3.38 -0.45 -6.63
N PHE A 141 -4.70 -0.60 -6.76
CA PHE A 141 -5.39 -0.53 -8.04
C PHE A 141 -5.38 0.88 -8.64
N LEU A 142 -5.54 1.91 -7.82
CA LEU A 142 -5.44 3.30 -8.26
C LEU A 142 -4.03 3.61 -8.79
N LEU A 143 -3.01 3.17 -8.08
CA LEU A 143 -1.61 3.31 -8.51
C LEU A 143 -1.34 2.53 -9.81
N ALA A 144 -1.92 1.33 -9.98
CA ALA A 144 -1.81 0.54 -11.21
C ALA A 144 -2.40 1.27 -12.43
N ILE A 145 -3.51 1.97 -12.26
CA ILE A 145 -4.12 2.81 -13.30
C ILE A 145 -3.17 3.94 -13.70
N LEU A 146 -2.63 4.68 -12.72
CA LEU A 146 -1.67 5.77 -12.98
C LEU A 146 -0.40 5.27 -13.67
N GLN A 147 0.09 4.10 -13.28
CA GLN A 147 1.22 3.45 -13.95
C GLN A 147 0.90 3.09 -15.40
N GLY A 148 -0.32 2.60 -15.66
CA GLY A 148 -0.80 2.29 -17.02
C GLY A 148 -0.87 3.51 -17.92
N TYR A 149 -1.24 4.67 -17.39
CA TYR A 149 -1.21 5.96 -18.10
C TYR A 149 0.20 6.54 -18.27
N ARG A 150 1.22 5.94 -17.64
CA ARG A 150 2.61 6.44 -17.62
C ARG A 150 2.75 7.85 -17.04
N ASP A 151 1.80 8.29 -16.21
CA ASP A 151 1.91 9.57 -15.50
C ASP A 151 2.80 9.40 -14.25
N LEU A 152 4.11 9.37 -14.50
CA LEU A 152 5.14 9.15 -13.49
C LEU A 152 5.24 10.30 -12.49
N TYR A 153 4.86 11.51 -12.93
CA TYR A 153 4.90 12.70 -12.07
C TYR A 153 3.79 12.66 -11.02
N ALA A 154 2.57 12.34 -11.43
CA ALA A 154 1.46 12.15 -10.50
C ALA A 154 1.75 10.99 -9.51
N LEU A 155 2.31 9.89 -10.00
CA LEU A 155 2.72 8.76 -9.18
C LEU A 155 3.75 9.15 -8.12
N ALA A 156 4.78 9.92 -8.51
CA ALA A 156 5.82 10.40 -7.59
C ALA A 156 5.23 11.32 -6.51
N LYS A 157 4.37 12.27 -6.90
CA LYS A 157 3.68 13.17 -5.96
C LYS A 157 2.84 12.41 -4.94
N ILE A 158 2.05 11.44 -5.38
CA ILE A 158 1.19 10.64 -4.49
C ILE A 158 2.06 9.84 -3.51
N ARG A 159 3.12 9.19 -3.97
CA ARG A 159 4.02 8.41 -3.10
C ARG A 159 4.68 9.26 -2.03
N ILE A 160 5.20 10.43 -2.39
CA ILE A 160 5.83 11.36 -1.45
C ILE A 160 4.77 11.91 -0.48
N GLY A 161 3.60 12.31 -0.99
CA GLY A 161 2.50 12.82 -0.17
C GLY A 161 2.02 11.81 0.88
N VAL A 162 1.80 10.56 0.48
CA VAL A 162 1.43 9.47 1.39
C VAL A 162 2.53 9.21 2.44
N GLY A 163 3.80 9.25 2.03
CA GLY A 163 4.94 9.12 2.96
C GLY A 163 4.99 10.23 4.01
N LEU A 164 4.79 11.49 3.61
CA LEU A 164 4.77 12.64 4.51
C LEU A 164 3.57 12.61 5.47
N ILE A 165 2.37 12.35 4.94
CA ILE A 165 1.15 12.22 5.76
C ILE A 165 1.30 11.06 6.75
N GLY A 166 1.88 9.93 6.31
CA GLY A 166 2.16 8.79 7.16
C GLY A 166 3.04 9.13 8.35
N ILE A 167 4.10 9.94 8.18
CA ILE A 167 4.96 10.39 9.27
C ILE A 167 4.19 11.34 10.20
N LEU A 168 3.43 12.29 9.63
CA LEU A 168 2.67 13.29 10.40
C LEU A 168 1.60 12.66 11.28
N LEU A 169 0.95 11.59 10.82
CA LEU A 169 -0.04 10.84 11.60
C LEU A 169 0.61 9.85 12.59
N CYS A 170 1.76 9.27 12.22
CA CYS A 170 2.49 8.32 13.06
C CYS A 170 2.91 8.96 14.40
N LEU A 171 3.44 10.18 14.37
CA LEU A 171 3.95 10.88 15.55
C LEU A 171 2.89 11.06 16.64
N PRO A 172 1.71 11.69 16.39
CA PRO A 172 0.71 11.86 17.43
C PRO A 172 0.09 10.54 17.88
N CYS A 173 -0.15 9.59 16.96
CA CYS A 173 -0.72 8.29 17.34
C CYS A 173 0.17 7.53 18.33
N TYR A 174 1.48 7.51 18.11
CA TYR A 174 2.40 6.82 19.01
C TYR A 174 2.68 7.60 20.29
N TYR A 175 2.67 8.93 20.23
CA TYR A 175 2.90 9.77 21.41
C TYR A 175 1.73 9.70 22.40
N PHE A 176 0.48 9.74 21.92
CA PHE A 176 -0.70 9.73 22.78
C PHE A 176 -1.15 8.34 23.22
N TRP A 177 -1.01 7.32 22.38
CA TRP A 177 -1.54 5.98 22.64
C TRP A 177 -0.47 4.89 22.84
N GLY A 178 0.81 5.18 22.70
CA GLY A 178 1.91 4.22 22.91
C GLY A 178 1.68 2.91 22.13
N HIS A 179 1.75 1.78 22.81
CA HIS A 179 1.52 0.45 22.22
C HIS A 179 0.12 0.27 21.60
N ASN A 180 -0.91 0.93 22.15
CA ASN A 180 -2.27 0.89 21.59
C ASN A 180 -2.42 1.74 20.32
N GLY A 181 -1.48 2.62 20.04
CA GLY A 181 -1.43 3.47 18.84
C GLY A 181 -1.07 2.72 17.56
N ILE A 182 -0.66 1.45 17.66
CA ILE A 182 -0.35 0.60 16.49
C ILE A 182 -1.63 0.35 15.67
N VAL A 183 -2.76 0.12 16.33
CA VAL A 183 -4.03 -0.23 15.69
C VAL A 183 -4.59 0.90 14.81
N PRO A 184 -4.73 2.15 15.28
CA PRO A 184 -5.25 3.24 14.46
C PRO A 184 -4.27 3.71 13.39
N PHE A 185 -3.00 3.32 13.47
CA PHE A 185 -1.98 3.68 12.48
C PHE A 185 -1.94 2.71 11.27
N LEU A 186 -2.38 1.46 11.42
CA LEU A 186 -2.46 0.47 10.34
C LEU A 186 -3.50 0.85 9.28
#